data_e7b1e7034305818060250b928cfc7fb6
#
_entry.id   e7b1e7034305818060250b928cfc7fb6
#
_cell.length_a   1.000
_cell.length_b   1.000
_cell.length_c   1.000
_cell.angle_alpha   90.00
_cell.angle_beta   90.00
_cell.angle_gamma   90.00
#
_symmetry.space_group_name_H-M   'P 1'
#
loop_
_entity.id
_entity.type
_entity.pdbx_description
1 polymer ?
#
loop_
_entity_poly.entity_id
_entity_poly.type
_entity_poly.pdbx_seq_one_letter_code
_entity_poly.pdbx_strand_id
1 'polypeptide(L)'
;MKWTPGYRSDDVEDRRGQGGGGGMSLGGAGMLVWLFKLFGLPGLLIGGAIMFFGSGLLNGGSSAAGNTRSAQSGSASQGTGGDGSDFVAFVFDDVQKTWASTFSSQNQPYRKASLVLFTGRTQSGCGTGQAAMGPFYCPLDQKVYIDLSFYQELKDRFGAPGDFAQAYVVAHEMGHHVQHLLGLDRQAQQGARGRQEGADSMSVRLELQADCLAGAWAQASEKRELLDPGDIQEALGAAQAIGDDRLQRESQGSITPETWTHGSSAERARWFKRGYEVGTVAGCDTFSASKL
;
A
#
# COMPACT_ATOMS: atom_id res chain seq x y z
N MET A 1 9.91 12.07 -11.06
CA MET A 1 9.69 11.07 -12.12
C MET A 1 9.06 11.73 -13.36
N LYS A 2 9.43 11.34 -14.59
CA LYS A 2 8.89 11.92 -15.83
C LYS A 2 7.60 11.23 -16.24
N TRP A 3 6.52 11.98 -16.33
CA TRP A 3 5.19 11.51 -16.72
C TRP A 3 4.38 12.62 -17.36
N THR A 4 3.24 12.30 -17.94
CA THR A 4 2.38 13.28 -18.63
C THR A 4 1.14 13.55 -17.78
N PRO A 5 0.91 14.78 -17.28
CA PRO A 5 -0.31 15.16 -16.56
C PRO A 5 -1.58 14.86 -17.35
N GLY A 6 -2.65 14.51 -16.64
CA GLY A 6 -3.92 14.12 -17.26
C GLY A 6 -3.96 12.66 -17.74
N TYR A 7 -3.00 11.83 -17.32
CA TYR A 7 -2.99 10.40 -17.65
C TYR A 7 -4.28 9.71 -17.18
N ARG A 8 -4.78 8.80 -17.99
CA ARG A 8 -5.95 7.96 -17.68
C ARG A 8 -5.59 6.50 -17.90
N SER A 9 -6.12 5.64 -17.07
CA SER A 9 -5.95 4.18 -17.14
C SER A 9 -7.30 3.50 -17.09
N ASP A 10 -7.50 2.50 -17.93
CA ASP A 10 -8.68 1.63 -17.90
C ASP A 10 -8.62 0.61 -16.76
N ASP A 11 -7.44 0.40 -16.16
CA ASP A 11 -7.21 -0.51 -15.05
C ASP A 11 -7.44 0.18 -13.68
N VAL A 12 -7.92 1.45 -13.66
CA VAL A 12 -8.21 2.24 -12.44
C VAL A 12 -9.71 2.41 -12.22
N GLU A 13 -10.17 1.98 -11.06
CA GLU A 13 -11.53 2.15 -10.55
C GLU A 13 -11.55 3.26 -9.50
N ASP A 14 -12.15 4.40 -9.82
CA ASP A 14 -12.28 5.51 -8.87
C ASP A 14 -13.59 5.42 -8.09
N ARG A 15 -13.48 5.05 -6.81
CA ARG A 15 -14.59 4.98 -5.86
C ARG A 15 -14.63 6.17 -4.89
N ARG A 16 -13.81 7.17 -5.08
CA ARG A 16 -13.81 8.36 -4.25
C ARG A 16 -15.13 9.11 -4.39
N GLY A 17 -15.65 9.65 -3.30
CA GLY A 17 -16.97 10.29 -3.30
C GLY A 17 -18.16 9.35 -3.37
N GLN A 18 -17.95 8.03 -3.54
CA GLN A 18 -19.03 7.03 -3.42
C GLN A 18 -19.26 6.67 -1.95
N GLY A 19 -19.09 7.65 -1.07
CA GLY A 19 -19.11 7.50 0.36
C GLY A 19 -20.42 7.02 0.91
N GLY A 20 -20.41 5.86 1.51
CA GLY A 20 -20.97 5.49 2.79
C GLY A 20 -22.39 5.90 3.12
N GLY A 21 -23.34 5.72 2.21
CA GLY A 21 -24.75 5.60 2.56
C GLY A 21 -25.11 4.12 2.80
N GLY A 22 -24.53 3.48 3.79
CA GLY A 22 -24.82 2.11 4.16
C GLY A 22 -24.96 1.98 5.66
N GLY A 23 -26.22 1.77 6.12
CA GLY A 23 -26.56 1.59 7.52
C GLY A 23 -25.69 0.55 8.22
N MET A 24 -25.45 0.74 9.50
CA MET A 24 -24.80 -0.16 10.42
C MET A 24 -25.34 -1.59 10.27
N SER A 25 -24.68 -2.41 9.49
CA SER A 25 -24.87 -3.86 9.49
C SER A 25 -23.98 -4.45 10.59
N LEU A 26 -24.59 -5.12 11.53
CA LEU A 26 -23.97 -5.82 12.68
C LEU A 26 -23.08 -7.02 12.22
N GLY A 27 -22.16 -6.82 11.29
CA GLY A 27 -21.25 -7.85 10.79
C GLY A 27 -19.79 -7.74 11.27
N GLY A 28 -19.48 -6.79 12.17
CA GLY A 28 -18.10 -6.48 12.56
C GLY A 28 -17.33 -7.56 13.34
N ALA A 29 -18.01 -8.58 13.88
CA ALA A 29 -17.34 -9.62 14.67
C ALA A 29 -16.49 -10.58 13.83
N GLY A 30 -16.87 -10.84 12.57
CA GLY A 30 -16.15 -11.75 11.69
C GLY A 30 -14.81 -11.20 11.19
N MET A 31 -14.72 -9.88 11.01
CA MET A 31 -13.53 -9.21 10.49
C MET A 31 -12.41 -9.13 11.54
N LEU A 32 -12.77 -8.88 12.80
CA LEU A 32 -11.81 -8.90 13.92
C LEU A 32 -11.16 -10.29 14.09
N VAL A 33 -11.94 -11.34 13.91
CA VAL A 33 -11.43 -12.72 13.99
C VAL A 33 -10.50 -13.04 12.81
N TRP A 34 -10.75 -12.49 11.64
CA TRP A 34 -9.92 -12.73 10.45
C TRP A 34 -8.60 -11.95 10.50
N LEU A 35 -8.63 -10.67 10.90
CA LEU A 35 -7.43 -9.87 11.18
C LEU A 35 -6.60 -10.49 12.31
N PHE A 36 -7.25 -11.04 13.34
CA PHE A 36 -6.59 -11.76 14.42
C PHE A 36 -5.90 -13.05 13.92
N LYS A 37 -6.48 -13.72 12.94
CA LYS A 37 -5.88 -14.93 12.33
C LYS A 37 -4.73 -14.64 11.38
N LEU A 38 -4.69 -13.44 10.75
CA LEU A 38 -3.66 -13.05 9.78
C LEU A 38 -2.55 -12.21 10.41
N PHE A 39 -2.83 -11.39 11.42
CA PHE A 39 -1.91 -10.38 11.94
C PHE A 39 -1.68 -10.48 13.46
N GLY A 40 -2.28 -11.43 14.17
CA GLY A 40 -2.11 -11.59 15.62
C GLY A 40 -2.65 -10.44 16.48
N LEU A 41 -2.32 -10.48 17.79
CA LEU A 41 -2.75 -9.48 18.79
C LEU A 41 -2.29 -8.03 18.51
N PRO A 42 -1.09 -7.75 17.96
CA PRO A 42 -0.62 -6.39 17.75
C PRO A 42 -1.41 -5.58 16.71
N GLY A 43 -1.95 -6.22 15.67
CA GLY A 43 -2.82 -5.55 14.69
C GLY A 43 -4.09 -4.98 15.32
N LEU A 44 -4.55 -5.58 16.43
CA LEU A 44 -5.71 -5.12 17.19
C LEU A 44 -5.40 -3.90 18.07
N LEU A 45 -4.16 -3.78 18.57
CA LEU A 45 -3.76 -2.70 19.47
C LEU A 45 -3.49 -1.40 18.72
N ILE A 46 -2.99 -1.45 17.49
CA ILE A 46 -2.78 -0.27 16.65
C ILE A 46 -4.12 0.30 16.17
N GLY A 47 -5.06 -0.55 15.76
CA GLY A 47 -6.43 -0.13 15.42
C GLY A 47 -7.26 0.31 16.64
N GLY A 48 -7.05 -0.29 17.80
CA GLY A 48 -7.78 0.00 19.03
C GLY A 48 -7.36 1.32 19.71
N ALA A 49 -6.07 1.66 19.69
CA ALA A 49 -5.55 2.88 20.31
C ALA A 49 -6.07 4.15 19.59
N ILE A 50 -6.23 4.08 18.27
CA ILE A 50 -6.76 5.21 17.47
C ILE A 50 -8.27 5.43 17.76
N MET A 51 -9.04 4.38 18.05
CA MET A 51 -10.46 4.54 18.42
C MET A 51 -10.69 5.06 19.84
N PHE A 52 -9.77 4.81 20.79
CA PHE A 52 -9.99 5.18 22.20
C PHE A 52 -9.59 6.62 22.50
N PHE A 53 -8.64 7.21 21.78
CA PHE A 53 -8.19 8.59 21.97
C PHE A 53 -8.86 9.63 21.09
N GLY A 54 -9.61 9.20 20.04
CA GLY A 54 -10.28 10.11 19.11
C GLY A 54 -11.68 10.57 19.49
N SER A 55 -12.31 10.00 20.53
CA SER A 55 -13.73 10.28 20.88
C SER A 55 -13.96 11.33 21.96
N GLY A 56 -12.92 12.06 22.38
CA GLY A 56 -12.96 12.94 23.55
C GLY A 56 -13.15 14.43 23.32
N LEU A 57 -13.37 14.93 22.10
CA LEU A 57 -13.48 16.39 21.90
C LEU A 57 -14.48 16.77 20.81
N LEU A 58 -15.77 16.63 21.00
CA LEU A 58 -16.82 17.44 20.34
C LEU A 58 -18.17 17.17 20.98
N ASN A 59 -18.44 17.85 22.12
CA ASN A 59 -19.80 18.04 22.57
C ASN A 59 -20.00 19.54 22.81
N GLY A 60 -20.91 20.16 22.08
CA GLY A 60 -21.34 21.52 22.36
C GLY A 60 -21.94 22.24 21.16
N GLY A 61 -23.26 22.45 21.16
CA GLY A 61 -23.89 23.60 20.49
C GLY A 61 -25.02 23.30 19.51
N SER A 62 -26.21 23.46 20.03
CA SER A 62 -27.51 23.33 19.40
C SER A 62 -27.88 24.44 18.40
N SER A 63 -28.85 24.09 17.51
CA SER A 63 -30.00 24.87 17.00
C SER A 63 -29.81 25.67 15.72
N ALA A 64 -30.51 25.36 14.68
CA ALA A 64 -31.79 25.93 14.23
C ALA A 64 -32.04 25.73 12.72
N ALA A 65 -33.27 25.50 12.40
CA ALA A 65 -33.84 25.16 11.11
C ALA A 65 -33.66 26.22 10.01
N GLY A 66 -33.56 25.74 8.77
CA GLY A 66 -33.68 26.56 7.58
C GLY A 66 -33.87 25.68 6.34
N ASN A 67 -35.12 25.52 5.95
CA ASN A 67 -35.59 24.74 4.80
C ASN A 67 -35.44 25.59 3.52
N THR A 68 -34.59 25.13 2.57
CA THR A 68 -34.76 25.56 1.17
C THR A 68 -34.32 24.44 0.24
N ARG A 69 -35.28 23.84 -0.43
CA ARG A 69 -35.10 22.98 -1.59
C ARG A 69 -34.50 23.79 -2.73
N SER A 70 -33.38 23.40 -3.23
CA SER A 70 -32.93 23.71 -4.59
C SER A 70 -32.50 22.42 -5.24
N ALA A 71 -33.29 21.97 -6.18
CA ALA A 71 -32.91 20.92 -7.11
C ALA A 71 -31.75 21.45 -7.96
N GLN A 72 -30.60 20.81 -7.86
CA GLN A 72 -29.49 21.08 -8.76
C GLN A 72 -29.06 19.79 -9.43
N SER A 73 -29.31 19.79 -10.72
CA SER A 73 -28.92 18.79 -11.70
C SER A 73 -27.49 18.34 -11.47
N GLY A 74 -27.27 17.04 -11.38
CA GLY A 74 -25.95 16.44 -11.33
C GLY A 74 -25.16 16.78 -12.59
N SER A 75 -24.33 17.78 -12.51
CA SER A 75 -23.24 17.98 -13.44
C SER A 75 -22.13 17.04 -12.96
N ALA A 76 -21.82 16.01 -13.77
CA ALA A 76 -20.64 15.20 -13.58
C ALA A 76 -19.43 16.16 -13.55
N SER A 77 -18.87 16.38 -12.37
CA SER A 77 -17.63 17.11 -12.20
C SER A 77 -16.55 16.36 -12.93
N GLN A 78 -16.22 16.83 -14.14
CA GLN A 78 -14.96 16.50 -14.79
C GLN A 78 -13.86 17.08 -13.89
N GLY A 79 -13.28 16.22 -13.04
CA GLY A 79 -12.13 16.56 -12.21
C GLY A 79 -11.00 17.02 -13.11
N THR A 80 -10.70 18.29 -13.04
CA THR A 80 -9.46 18.88 -13.56
C THR A 80 -8.30 18.17 -12.85
N GLY A 81 -7.39 17.52 -13.60
CA GLY A 81 -6.22 16.83 -13.09
C GLY A 81 -5.41 17.71 -12.14
N GLY A 82 -5.31 17.29 -10.88
CA GLY A 82 -4.61 18.04 -9.84
C GLY A 82 -4.58 17.35 -8.47
N ASP A 83 -5.24 16.23 -8.30
CA ASP A 83 -5.32 15.53 -7.01
C ASP A 83 -4.32 14.34 -6.87
N GLY A 84 -3.41 14.18 -7.82
CA GLY A 84 -2.41 13.10 -7.83
C GLY A 84 -2.92 11.76 -8.38
N SER A 85 -4.21 11.62 -8.70
CA SER A 85 -4.77 10.36 -9.19
C SER A 85 -4.26 9.96 -10.56
N ASP A 86 -3.98 10.93 -11.44
CA ASP A 86 -3.41 10.72 -12.76
C ASP A 86 -1.95 10.25 -12.68
N PHE A 87 -1.17 10.78 -11.73
CA PHE A 87 0.18 10.29 -11.45
C PHE A 87 0.16 8.83 -10.98
N VAL A 88 -0.69 8.51 -10.01
CA VAL A 88 -0.82 7.16 -9.45
C VAL A 88 -1.27 6.17 -10.53
N ALA A 89 -2.21 6.58 -11.41
CA ALA A 89 -2.63 5.78 -12.55
C ALA A 89 -1.49 5.51 -13.54
N PHE A 90 -0.68 6.54 -13.85
CA PHE A 90 0.51 6.39 -14.70
C PHE A 90 1.51 5.39 -14.12
N VAL A 91 1.85 5.54 -12.83
CA VAL A 91 2.80 4.65 -12.15
C VAL A 91 2.26 3.22 -12.13
N PHE A 92 0.99 3.03 -11.80
CA PHE A 92 0.36 1.71 -11.77
C PHE A 92 0.46 0.98 -13.10
N ASP A 93 0.14 1.66 -14.21
CA ASP A 93 0.24 1.09 -15.55
C ASP A 93 1.69 0.83 -15.97
N ASP A 94 2.61 1.69 -15.55
CA ASP A 94 4.03 1.52 -15.84
C ASP A 94 4.60 0.30 -15.12
N VAL A 95 4.24 0.10 -13.86
CA VAL A 95 4.59 -1.10 -13.10
C VAL A 95 4.00 -2.36 -13.75
N GLN A 96 2.71 -2.32 -14.15
CA GLN A 96 2.07 -3.44 -14.84
C GLN A 96 2.78 -3.80 -16.16
N LYS A 97 3.12 -2.80 -16.98
CA LYS A 97 3.84 -3.02 -18.25
C LYS A 97 5.20 -3.66 -18.03
N THR A 98 5.91 -3.22 -16.99
CA THR A 98 7.22 -3.78 -16.64
C THR A 98 7.09 -5.26 -16.27
N TRP A 99 6.18 -5.61 -15.39
CA TRP A 99 5.98 -7.00 -14.97
C TRP A 99 5.39 -7.87 -16.07
N ALA A 100 4.44 -7.37 -16.87
CA ALA A 100 3.92 -8.09 -18.02
C ALA A 100 5.03 -8.45 -19.03
N SER A 101 5.96 -7.53 -19.29
CA SER A 101 7.14 -7.78 -20.14
C SER A 101 8.07 -8.83 -19.52
N THR A 102 8.31 -8.76 -18.19
CA THR A 102 9.16 -9.70 -17.48
C THR A 102 8.58 -11.12 -17.52
N PHE A 103 7.28 -11.28 -17.26
CA PHE A 103 6.59 -12.57 -17.30
C PHE A 103 6.60 -13.15 -18.74
N SER A 104 6.33 -12.30 -19.73
CA SER A 104 6.36 -12.69 -21.15
C SER A 104 7.74 -13.20 -21.56
N SER A 105 8.81 -12.53 -21.13
CA SER A 105 10.20 -12.96 -21.43
C SER A 105 10.55 -14.34 -20.85
N GLN A 106 9.81 -14.77 -19.83
CA GLN A 106 9.97 -16.07 -19.17
C GLN A 106 8.91 -17.10 -19.62
N ASN A 107 8.13 -16.78 -20.66
CA ASN A 107 7.00 -17.59 -21.14
C ASN A 107 5.96 -17.89 -20.03
N GLN A 108 5.77 -16.97 -19.10
CA GLN A 108 4.79 -17.07 -18.04
C GLN A 108 3.59 -16.15 -18.32
N PRO A 109 2.35 -16.58 -18.00
CA PRO A 109 1.19 -15.71 -18.15
C PRO A 109 1.19 -14.62 -17.06
N TYR A 110 0.95 -13.38 -17.47
CA TYR A 110 0.70 -12.27 -16.57
C TYR A 110 -0.78 -11.95 -16.55
N ARG A 111 -1.40 -11.92 -15.37
CA ARG A 111 -2.75 -11.41 -15.17
C ARG A 111 -2.65 -10.01 -14.58
N LYS A 112 -3.35 -9.07 -15.18
CA LYS A 112 -3.37 -7.69 -14.72
C LYS A 112 -4.06 -7.58 -13.36
N ALA A 113 -3.52 -6.71 -12.51
CA ALA A 113 -4.24 -6.18 -11.35
C ALA A 113 -5.13 -5.00 -11.77
N SER A 114 -6.03 -4.57 -10.89
CA SER A 114 -6.71 -3.28 -10.98
C SER A 114 -6.34 -2.40 -9.79
N LEU A 115 -6.39 -1.10 -9.98
CA LEU A 115 -6.20 -0.11 -8.91
C LEU A 115 -7.57 0.45 -8.51
N VAL A 116 -7.84 0.48 -7.20
CA VAL A 116 -9.02 1.13 -6.63
C VAL A 116 -8.58 2.36 -5.83
N LEU A 117 -9.02 3.53 -6.26
CA LEU A 117 -8.91 4.76 -5.48
C LEU A 117 -10.16 4.93 -4.62
N PHE A 118 -9.97 5.14 -3.31
CA PHE A 118 -11.09 5.29 -2.39
C PHE A 118 -10.85 6.41 -1.39
N THR A 119 -11.85 6.72 -0.56
CA THR A 119 -11.73 7.67 0.54
C THR A 119 -12.32 7.07 1.81
N GLY A 120 -11.51 7.03 2.87
CA GLY A 120 -11.88 6.56 4.19
C GLY A 120 -12.07 5.06 4.29
N ARG A 121 -13.04 4.48 3.59
CA ARG A 121 -13.37 3.04 3.62
C ARG A 121 -13.77 2.52 2.25
N THR A 122 -13.43 1.25 1.99
CA THR A 122 -13.84 0.55 0.77
C THR A 122 -14.07 -0.93 1.06
N GLN A 123 -14.85 -1.61 0.20
CA GLN A 123 -14.99 -3.07 0.22
C GLN A 123 -14.00 -3.69 -0.76
N SER A 124 -13.33 -4.74 -0.30
CA SER A 124 -12.44 -5.57 -1.11
C SER A 124 -12.83 -7.04 -0.99
N GLY A 125 -12.29 -7.88 -1.85
CA GLY A 125 -12.39 -9.34 -1.72
C GLY A 125 -11.82 -9.87 -0.40
N CYS A 126 -10.91 -9.13 0.22
CA CYS A 126 -10.26 -9.46 1.49
C CYS A 126 -11.00 -8.88 2.72
N GLY A 127 -12.11 -8.19 2.51
CA GLY A 127 -12.89 -7.52 3.57
C GLY A 127 -12.91 -6.00 3.43
N THR A 128 -13.28 -5.31 4.50
CA THR A 128 -13.34 -3.83 4.51
C THR A 128 -11.95 -3.25 4.68
N GLY A 129 -11.47 -2.52 3.67
CA GLY A 129 -10.29 -1.67 3.76
C GLY A 129 -10.61 -0.32 4.39
N GLN A 130 -9.69 0.23 5.18
CA GLN A 130 -9.78 1.54 5.80
C GLN A 130 -8.51 2.34 5.49
N ALA A 131 -8.65 3.64 5.23
CA ALA A 131 -7.51 4.54 4.96
C ALA A 131 -6.42 4.47 6.04
N ALA A 132 -6.83 4.34 7.32
CA ALA A 132 -5.90 4.20 8.46
C ALA A 132 -5.01 2.94 8.41
N MET A 133 -5.31 1.97 7.55
CA MET A 133 -4.49 0.76 7.35
C MET A 133 -3.39 1.00 6.30
N GLY A 134 -3.41 2.14 5.61
CA GLY A 134 -2.55 2.43 4.47
C GLY A 134 -3.02 1.76 3.17
N PRO A 135 -2.26 1.90 2.09
CA PRO A 135 -2.42 1.15 0.85
C PRO A 135 -2.30 -0.36 1.09
N PHE A 136 -2.97 -1.16 0.26
CA PHE A 136 -2.86 -2.61 0.37
C PHE A 136 -3.21 -3.31 -0.94
N TYR A 137 -2.63 -4.48 -1.15
CA TYR A 137 -3.02 -5.43 -2.18
C TYR A 137 -3.93 -6.52 -1.61
N CYS A 138 -5.00 -6.85 -2.32
CA CYS A 138 -5.86 -7.98 -1.96
C CYS A 138 -5.71 -9.14 -2.98
N PRO A 139 -5.19 -10.32 -2.58
CA PRO A 139 -4.98 -11.44 -3.50
C PRO A 139 -6.30 -12.10 -3.94
N LEU A 140 -7.40 -11.95 -3.20
CA LEU A 140 -8.67 -12.59 -3.53
C LEU A 140 -9.38 -11.94 -4.72
N ASP A 141 -9.22 -10.63 -4.91
CA ASP A 141 -9.76 -9.90 -6.07
C ASP A 141 -8.69 -9.31 -6.99
N GLN A 142 -7.41 -9.50 -6.62
CA GLN A 142 -6.24 -9.04 -7.38
C GLN A 142 -6.25 -7.53 -7.64
N LYS A 143 -6.61 -6.76 -6.61
CA LYS A 143 -6.67 -5.30 -6.68
C LYS A 143 -5.73 -4.65 -5.67
N VAL A 144 -5.14 -3.54 -6.09
CA VAL A 144 -4.44 -2.59 -5.21
C VAL A 144 -5.43 -1.54 -4.76
N TYR A 145 -5.43 -1.18 -3.50
CA TYR A 145 -6.32 -0.21 -2.89
C TYR A 145 -5.53 0.95 -2.29
N ILE A 146 -5.84 2.17 -2.70
CA ILE A 146 -5.13 3.37 -2.24
C ILE A 146 -6.13 4.47 -1.89
N ASP A 147 -6.04 5.00 -0.67
CA ASP A 147 -6.59 6.31 -0.31
C ASP A 147 -5.50 7.36 -0.53
N LEU A 148 -5.74 8.33 -1.38
CA LEU A 148 -4.73 9.35 -1.74
C LEU A 148 -4.31 10.22 -0.54
N SER A 149 -5.10 10.26 0.54
CA SER A 149 -4.70 10.95 1.78
C SER A 149 -3.44 10.35 2.41
N PHE A 150 -3.15 9.06 2.14
CA PHE A 150 -1.92 8.41 2.60
C PHE A 150 -0.65 9.13 2.10
N TYR A 151 -0.67 9.69 0.92
CA TYR A 151 0.49 10.42 0.38
C TYR A 151 0.75 11.72 1.12
N GLN A 152 -0.30 12.37 1.65
CA GLN A 152 -0.13 13.50 2.53
C GLN A 152 0.47 13.07 3.88
N GLU A 153 0.04 11.94 4.43
CA GLU A 153 0.63 11.36 5.63
C GLU A 153 2.11 10.97 5.41
N LEU A 154 2.41 10.37 4.25
CA LEU A 154 3.79 10.00 3.89
C LEU A 154 4.73 11.22 3.91
N LYS A 155 4.24 12.35 3.41
CA LYS A 155 4.97 13.61 3.44
C LYS A 155 5.04 14.23 4.84
N ASP A 156 3.88 14.45 5.49
CA ASP A 156 3.77 15.31 6.66
C ASP A 156 4.13 14.59 7.96
N ARG A 157 3.74 13.32 8.08
CA ARG A 157 3.97 12.51 9.27
C ARG A 157 5.27 11.71 9.16
N PHE A 158 5.48 11.07 8.02
CA PHE A 158 6.62 10.17 7.85
C PHE A 158 7.85 10.87 7.26
N GLY A 159 7.75 12.14 6.85
CA GLY A 159 8.87 12.93 6.35
C GLY A 159 9.50 12.36 5.08
N ALA A 160 8.70 11.71 4.24
CA ALA A 160 9.10 11.18 2.94
C ALA A 160 8.31 11.89 1.82
N PRO A 161 8.64 13.16 1.52
CA PRO A 161 8.05 13.90 0.42
C PRO A 161 8.58 13.37 -0.92
N GLY A 162 7.87 13.70 -1.99
CA GLY A 162 8.28 13.45 -3.35
C GLY A 162 7.29 12.57 -4.11
N ASP A 163 7.33 12.67 -5.43
CA ASP A 163 6.45 11.91 -6.29
C ASP A 163 6.95 10.45 -6.39
N PHE A 164 8.25 10.24 -6.36
CA PHE A 164 8.80 8.89 -6.41
C PHE A 164 8.64 8.12 -5.09
N ALA A 165 8.45 8.80 -3.96
CA ALA A 165 8.01 8.19 -2.71
C ALA A 165 6.61 7.55 -2.86
N GLN A 166 5.70 8.24 -3.57
CA GLN A 166 4.37 7.71 -3.90
C GLN A 166 4.46 6.55 -4.90
N ALA A 167 5.32 6.69 -5.92
CA ALA A 167 5.57 5.65 -6.92
C ALA A 167 6.10 4.36 -6.28
N TYR A 168 6.99 4.47 -5.29
CA TYR A 168 7.49 3.33 -4.53
C TYR A 168 6.36 2.56 -3.85
N VAL A 169 5.39 3.26 -3.23
CA VAL A 169 4.25 2.61 -2.56
C VAL A 169 3.42 1.80 -3.57
N VAL A 170 3.07 2.40 -4.72
CA VAL A 170 2.34 1.68 -5.79
C VAL A 170 3.12 0.45 -6.26
N ALA A 171 4.43 0.60 -6.47
CA ALA A 171 5.28 -0.50 -6.92
C ALA A 171 5.42 -1.61 -5.87
N HIS A 172 5.42 -1.27 -4.58
CA HIS A 172 5.43 -2.22 -3.47
C HIS A 172 4.14 -3.06 -3.45
N GLU A 173 2.97 -2.43 -3.53
CA GLU A 173 1.69 -3.15 -3.61
C GLU A 173 1.59 -4.04 -4.85
N MET A 174 2.13 -3.58 -5.97
CA MET A 174 2.26 -4.40 -7.17
C MET A 174 3.31 -5.51 -7.03
N GLY A 175 4.29 -5.36 -6.15
CA GLY A 175 5.20 -6.43 -5.72
C GLY A 175 4.42 -7.59 -5.09
N HIS A 176 3.43 -7.31 -4.24
CA HIS A 176 2.54 -8.34 -3.68
C HIS A 176 1.69 -9.02 -4.76
N HIS A 177 1.27 -8.29 -5.80
CA HIS A 177 0.61 -8.91 -6.95
C HIS A 177 1.53 -9.89 -7.69
N VAL A 178 2.79 -9.52 -7.91
CA VAL A 178 3.79 -10.41 -8.52
C VAL A 178 4.01 -11.65 -7.66
N GLN A 179 4.15 -11.50 -6.34
CA GLN A 179 4.28 -12.62 -5.40
C GLN A 179 3.07 -13.56 -5.49
N HIS A 180 1.86 -13.01 -5.58
CA HIS A 180 0.64 -13.79 -5.74
C HIS A 180 0.64 -14.59 -7.04
N LEU A 181 1.01 -13.99 -8.16
CA LEU A 181 1.09 -14.67 -9.46
C LEU A 181 2.12 -15.80 -9.46
N LEU A 182 3.23 -15.62 -8.74
CA LEU A 182 4.29 -16.62 -8.58
C LEU A 182 3.99 -17.66 -7.47
N GLY A 183 2.91 -17.47 -6.69
CA GLY A 183 2.52 -18.35 -5.60
C GLY A 183 3.38 -18.25 -4.34
N LEU A 184 4.20 -17.20 -4.22
CA LEU A 184 5.12 -16.98 -3.12
C LEU A 184 4.38 -16.62 -1.83
N ASP A 185 3.26 -15.91 -1.92
CA ASP A 185 2.35 -15.61 -0.81
C ASP A 185 1.82 -16.90 -0.15
N ARG A 186 1.39 -17.88 -0.96
CA ARG A 186 0.94 -19.18 -0.47
C ARG A 186 2.06 -20.01 0.13
N GLN A 187 3.25 -19.96 -0.48
CA GLN A 187 4.44 -20.63 0.04
C GLN A 187 4.84 -20.05 1.41
N ALA A 188 4.82 -18.72 1.56
CA ALA A 188 5.08 -18.06 2.83
C ALA A 188 4.09 -18.48 3.92
N GLN A 189 2.79 -18.55 3.60
CA GLN A 189 1.75 -18.99 4.53
C GLN A 189 1.94 -20.45 4.96
N GLN A 190 2.34 -21.34 4.05
CA GLN A 190 2.61 -22.74 4.35
C GLN A 190 3.88 -22.94 5.17
N GLY A 191 4.93 -22.13 4.90
CA GLY A 191 6.20 -22.16 5.63
C GLY A 191 6.12 -21.56 7.04
N ALA A 192 5.14 -20.69 7.27
CA ALA A 192 4.96 -19.95 8.52
C ALA A 192 4.42 -20.79 9.70
N ARG A 193 4.55 -22.14 9.70
CA ARG A 193 4.03 -23.01 10.76
C ARG A 193 4.26 -22.45 12.17
N GLY A 194 3.42 -21.46 12.56
CA GLY A 194 3.33 -20.89 13.89
C GLY A 194 4.03 -19.54 14.16
N ARG A 195 4.82 -18.99 13.24
CA ARG A 195 5.47 -17.69 13.45
C ARG A 195 5.24 -16.75 12.25
N GLN A 196 4.17 -15.96 12.33
CA GLN A 196 3.85 -14.92 11.34
C GLN A 196 4.47 -13.57 11.68
N GLU A 197 4.96 -13.38 12.90
CA GLU A 197 5.52 -12.15 13.40
C GLU A 197 6.97 -12.35 13.85
N GLY A 198 7.72 -11.26 13.89
CA GLY A 198 9.12 -11.23 14.31
C GLY A 198 10.07 -10.88 13.15
N ALA A 199 11.22 -10.35 13.50
CA ALA A 199 12.21 -9.81 12.56
C ALA A 199 12.61 -10.76 11.42
N ASP A 200 12.58 -12.08 11.65
CA ASP A 200 12.91 -13.11 10.65
C ASP A 200 11.68 -13.88 10.16
N SER A 201 10.47 -13.38 10.43
CA SER A 201 9.22 -14.08 10.07
C SER A 201 9.01 -14.15 8.55
N MET A 202 8.15 -15.09 8.12
CA MET A 202 7.76 -15.18 6.71
C MET A 202 7.00 -13.94 6.24
N SER A 203 6.28 -13.26 7.14
CA SER A 203 5.65 -11.98 6.84
C SER A 203 6.68 -10.93 6.48
N VAL A 204 7.69 -10.71 7.34
CA VAL A 204 8.79 -9.77 7.06
C VAL A 204 9.51 -10.13 5.76
N ARG A 205 9.79 -11.42 5.51
CA ARG A 205 10.43 -11.84 4.24
C ARG A 205 9.59 -11.50 3.01
N LEU A 206 8.27 -11.66 3.10
CA LEU A 206 7.34 -11.32 2.02
C LEU A 206 7.35 -9.81 1.75
N GLU A 207 7.30 -8.99 2.79
CA GLU A 207 7.35 -7.52 2.69
C GLU A 207 8.67 -7.03 2.08
N LEU A 208 9.80 -7.53 2.57
CA LEU A 208 11.12 -7.17 2.04
C LEU A 208 11.31 -7.62 0.60
N GLN A 209 10.66 -8.72 0.20
CA GLN A 209 10.64 -9.10 -1.21
C GLN A 209 9.81 -8.13 -2.06
N ALA A 210 8.68 -7.63 -1.56
CA ALA A 210 7.90 -6.62 -2.25
C ALA A 210 8.70 -5.31 -2.41
N ASP A 211 9.47 -4.89 -1.40
CA ASP A 211 10.42 -3.78 -1.51
C ASP A 211 11.48 -4.02 -2.59
N CYS A 212 12.03 -5.23 -2.65
CA CYS A 212 13.01 -5.59 -3.67
C CYS A 212 12.39 -5.56 -5.08
N LEU A 213 11.18 -6.07 -5.25
CA LEU A 213 10.46 -6.04 -6.52
C LEU A 213 10.15 -4.59 -6.95
N ALA A 214 9.81 -3.70 -6.00
CA ALA A 214 9.67 -2.27 -6.27
C ALA A 214 11.00 -1.66 -6.75
N GLY A 215 12.12 -2.04 -6.15
CA GLY A 215 13.45 -1.64 -6.61
C GLY A 215 13.78 -2.15 -8.03
N ALA A 216 13.41 -3.39 -8.35
CA ALA A 216 13.61 -3.95 -9.69
C ALA A 216 12.80 -3.20 -10.76
N TRP A 217 11.56 -2.79 -10.44
CA TRP A 217 10.78 -1.90 -11.29
C TRP A 217 11.46 -0.54 -11.46
N ALA A 218 11.98 0.06 -10.38
CA ALA A 218 12.67 1.35 -10.43
C ALA A 218 13.88 1.29 -11.38
N GLN A 219 14.69 0.21 -11.36
CA GLN A 219 15.77 0.00 -12.32
C GLN A 219 15.27 -0.04 -13.76
N ALA A 220 14.16 -0.77 -14.00
CA ALA A 220 13.56 -0.85 -15.33
C ALA A 220 13.04 0.52 -15.80
N SER A 221 12.53 1.34 -14.90
CA SER A 221 12.07 2.72 -15.18
C SER A 221 13.25 3.65 -15.48
N GLU A 222 14.38 3.50 -14.77
CA GLU A 222 15.60 4.25 -15.07
C GLU A 222 16.13 3.92 -16.47
N LYS A 223 16.19 2.64 -16.84
CA LYS A 223 16.62 2.21 -18.18
C LYS A 223 15.74 2.77 -19.30
N ARG A 224 14.52 3.19 -18.99
CA ARG A 224 13.59 3.87 -19.91
C ARG A 224 13.63 5.39 -19.75
N GLU A 225 14.59 5.92 -19.00
CA GLU A 225 14.80 7.35 -18.76
C GLU A 225 13.60 8.07 -18.10
N LEU A 226 12.80 7.35 -17.32
CA LEU A 226 11.65 7.89 -16.62
C LEU A 226 12.00 8.53 -15.27
N LEU A 227 13.18 8.24 -14.72
CA LEU A 227 13.58 8.78 -13.43
C LEU A 227 14.23 10.16 -13.55
N ASP A 228 14.00 10.98 -12.55
CA ASP A 228 14.69 12.24 -12.32
C ASP A 228 15.79 12.08 -11.25
N PRO A 229 16.81 12.94 -11.24
CA PRO A 229 17.81 12.94 -10.17
C PRO A 229 17.14 13.12 -8.80
N GLY A 230 17.36 12.19 -7.87
CA GLY A 230 16.79 12.22 -6.52
C GLY A 230 15.68 11.19 -6.30
N ASP A 231 15.05 10.66 -7.34
CA ASP A 231 13.93 9.72 -7.23
C ASP A 231 14.26 8.49 -6.36
N ILE A 232 15.43 7.89 -6.59
CA ILE A 232 15.84 6.71 -5.80
C ILE A 232 16.01 7.05 -4.33
N GLN A 233 16.48 8.26 -3.99
CA GLN A 233 16.59 8.73 -2.63
C GLN A 233 15.21 8.94 -1.98
N GLU A 234 14.23 9.41 -2.74
CA GLU A 234 12.84 9.51 -2.28
C GLU A 234 12.25 8.14 -1.94
N ALA A 235 12.42 7.15 -2.83
CA ALA A 235 11.98 5.78 -2.57
C ALA A 235 12.66 5.17 -1.34
N LEU A 236 13.99 5.34 -1.21
CA LEU A 236 14.73 4.88 -0.02
C LEU A 236 14.23 5.55 1.26
N GLY A 237 13.95 6.86 1.19
CA GLY A 237 13.36 7.62 2.29
C GLY A 237 11.98 7.09 2.67
N ALA A 238 11.12 6.80 1.70
CA ALA A 238 9.80 6.22 1.92
C ALA A 238 9.89 4.83 2.55
N ALA A 239 10.73 3.94 2.01
CA ALA A 239 10.95 2.60 2.57
C ALA A 239 11.41 2.66 4.04
N GLN A 240 12.34 3.57 4.37
CA GLN A 240 12.79 3.78 5.75
C GLN A 240 11.71 4.37 6.65
N ALA A 241 10.85 5.23 6.11
CA ALA A 241 9.84 5.96 6.87
C ALA A 241 8.75 5.05 7.45
N ILE A 242 8.46 3.93 6.77
CA ILE A 242 7.39 3.00 7.12
C ILE A 242 7.91 1.67 7.67
N GLY A 243 9.15 1.61 8.16
CA GLY A 243 9.68 0.43 8.86
C GLY A 243 9.08 0.28 10.27
N ASP A 244 8.90 -0.97 10.70
CA ASP A 244 8.29 -1.30 12.00
C ASP A 244 9.02 -0.68 13.18
N ASP A 245 10.36 -0.62 13.14
CA ASP A 245 11.19 -0.01 14.17
C ASP A 245 10.91 1.49 14.35
N ARG A 246 10.66 2.20 13.25
CA ARG A 246 10.31 3.62 13.30
C ARG A 246 8.88 3.82 13.75
N LEU A 247 7.92 3.08 13.17
CA LEU A 247 6.52 3.19 13.53
C LEU A 247 6.27 2.85 15.01
N GLN A 248 6.93 1.82 15.54
CA GLN A 248 6.84 1.44 16.95
C GLN A 248 7.46 2.49 17.87
N ARG A 249 8.62 3.04 17.49
CA ARG A 249 9.26 4.11 18.28
C ARG A 249 8.37 5.34 18.37
N GLU A 250 7.74 5.75 17.26
CA GLU A 250 6.85 6.90 17.21
C GLU A 250 5.54 6.68 17.99
N SER A 251 4.96 5.48 17.93
CA SER A 251 3.66 5.18 18.54
C SER A 251 3.75 4.68 19.98
N GLN A 252 4.82 3.96 20.35
CA GLN A 252 4.93 3.24 21.63
C GLN A 252 6.18 3.66 22.43
N GLY A 253 7.10 4.43 21.85
CA GLY A 253 8.35 4.85 22.47
C GLY A 253 9.42 3.75 22.59
N SER A 254 9.11 2.49 22.21
CA SER A 254 10.00 1.33 22.31
C SER A 254 9.90 0.47 21.04
N ILE A 255 10.94 -0.31 20.77
CA ILE A 255 11.00 -1.22 19.63
C ILE A 255 10.89 -2.66 20.16
N THR A 256 10.03 -3.45 19.53
CA THR A 256 9.78 -4.86 19.87
C THR A 256 9.89 -5.71 18.59
N PRO A 257 11.10 -6.16 18.20
CA PRO A 257 11.31 -6.89 16.94
C PRO A 257 10.51 -8.18 16.80
N GLU A 258 10.09 -8.77 17.94
CA GLU A 258 9.27 -9.99 17.99
C GLU A 258 7.86 -9.81 17.42
N THR A 259 7.40 -8.57 17.27
CA THR A 259 6.06 -8.23 16.76
C THR A 259 6.10 -7.59 15.36
N TRP A 260 7.25 -7.57 14.71
CA TRP A 260 7.37 -7.00 13.38
C TRP A 260 6.63 -7.85 12.34
N THR A 261 6.04 -7.15 11.40
CA THR A 261 5.34 -7.74 10.25
C THR A 261 5.87 -7.25 8.91
N HIS A 262 6.52 -6.06 8.89
CA HIS A 262 7.04 -5.42 7.66
C HIS A 262 8.57 -5.32 7.61
N GLY A 263 9.24 -5.50 8.75
CA GLY A 263 10.69 -5.38 8.86
C GLY A 263 11.16 -3.96 9.24
N SER A 264 12.45 -3.85 9.56
CA SER A 264 13.05 -2.58 9.96
C SER A 264 13.23 -1.62 8.78
N SER A 265 13.31 -0.33 9.09
CA SER A 265 13.66 0.74 8.14
C SER A 265 14.93 0.42 7.33
N ALA A 266 15.95 -0.15 7.99
CA ALA A 266 17.21 -0.49 7.34
C ALA A 266 17.07 -1.69 6.38
N GLU A 267 16.27 -2.71 6.74
CA GLU A 267 16.01 -3.88 5.90
C GLU A 267 15.21 -3.51 4.67
N ARG A 268 14.15 -2.73 4.83
CA ARG A 268 13.31 -2.26 3.73
C ARG A 268 14.12 -1.48 2.69
N ALA A 269 14.90 -0.50 3.13
CA ALA A 269 15.78 0.27 2.23
C ALA A 269 16.85 -0.60 1.58
N ARG A 270 17.44 -1.56 2.31
CA ARG A 270 18.44 -2.49 1.77
C ARG A 270 17.86 -3.37 0.66
N TRP A 271 16.67 -3.93 0.86
CA TRP A 271 16.06 -4.80 -0.13
C TRP A 271 15.54 -4.02 -1.34
N PHE A 272 14.99 -2.83 -1.17
CA PHE A 272 14.70 -1.95 -2.30
C PHE A 272 15.95 -1.65 -3.13
N LYS A 273 17.05 -1.24 -2.46
CA LYS A 273 18.33 -0.98 -3.12
C LYS A 273 18.85 -2.21 -3.86
N ARG A 274 18.78 -3.40 -3.23
CA ARG A 274 19.16 -4.66 -3.88
C ARG A 274 18.35 -4.91 -5.16
N GLY A 275 17.04 -4.72 -5.11
CA GLY A 275 16.19 -4.86 -6.27
C GLY A 275 16.57 -3.92 -7.40
N TYR A 276 16.84 -2.67 -7.06
CA TYR A 276 17.31 -1.66 -7.99
C TYR A 276 18.67 -2.01 -8.62
N GLU A 277 19.59 -2.59 -7.87
CA GLU A 277 20.90 -3.01 -8.39
C GLU A 277 20.81 -4.24 -9.29
N VAL A 278 19.96 -5.21 -8.96
CA VAL A 278 19.89 -6.51 -9.64
C VAL A 278 18.84 -6.54 -10.77
N GLY A 279 17.69 -5.90 -10.58
CA GLY A 279 16.62 -5.77 -11.57
C GLY A 279 15.91 -7.06 -11.96
N THR A 280 15.94 -8.10 -11.13
CA THR A 280 15.33 -9.41 -11.43
C THR A 280 14.60 -10.00 -10.24
N VAL A 281 13.54 -10.79 -10.49
CA VAL A 281 12.81 -11.53 -9.44
C VAL A 281 13.74 -12.47 -8.68
N ALA A 282 14.63 -13.18 -9.37
CA ALA A 282 15.57 -14.11 -8.75
C ALA A 282 16.54 -13.42 -7.78
N GLY A 283 16.89 -12.15 -8.02
CA GLY A 283 17.71 -11.34 -7.11
C GLY A 283 16.98 -10.95 -5.82
N CYS A 284 15.66 -11.10 -5.78
CA CYS A 284 14.78 -10.75 -4.66
C CYS A 284 14.39 -11.96 -3.78
N ASP A 285 15.20 -13.01 -3.74
CA ASP A 285 14.92 -14.15 -2.88
C ASP A 285 15.24 -13.84 -1.41
N THR A 286 14.23 -13.33 -0.70
CA THR A 286 14.30 -13.07 0.74
C THR A 286 14.09 -14.34 1.57
N PHE A 287 13.47 -15.38 0.99
CA PHE A 287 13.12 -16.60 1.72
C PHE A 287 14.32 -17.49 2.00
N SER A 288 15.29 -17.54 1.10
CA SER A 288 16.55 -18.26 1.29
C SER A 288 17.67 -17.40 1.89
N ALA A 289 17.45 -16.08 2.01
CA ALA A 289 18.46 -15.18 2.54
C ALA A 289 18.79 -15.51 4.00
N SER A 290 20.08 -15.65 4.31
CA SER A 290 20.60 -15.89 5.66
C SER A 290 20.55 -14.62 6.54
N LYS A 291 20.47 -13.45 5.90
CA LYS A 291 20.35 -12.14 6.55
C LYS A 291 19.37 -11.27 5.74
N LEU A 292 18.36 -10.77 6.43
CA LEU A 292 17.40 -9.81 5.90
C LEU A 292 17.92 -8.37 5.90
#